data_82f671f6ff2cb7ea08befc4f1b7a7764
#
_entry.id   82f671f6ff2cb7ea08befc4f1b7a7764
#
_cell.length_a   1.000
_cell.length_b   1.000
_cell.length_c   1.000
_cell.angle_alpha   90.00
_cell.angle_beta   90.00
_cell.angle_gamma   90.00
#
_symmetry.space_group_name_H-M   'P 1'
#
loop_
_entity.id
_entity.type
_entity.pdbx_description
1 polymer ?
#
loop_
_entity_poly.entity_id
_entity_poly.type
_entity_poly.pdbx_seq_one_letter_code
_entity_poly.pdbx_strand_id
1 'polypeptide(L)'
;DGSNKQRFNIEAKIESDNSDGINNVKIFCYDLTLLFKGKNHKINFIFHDSRLFDGIDDRQKAELISVLYEKFSDTNNQYIASINQNQIKEMKYILGEERYKEIIEDNTILVLTDEDVSEKLLGVQVDIEDK
;
A
#
# COMPACT_ATOMS: atom_id res chain seq x y z
N ASP A 1 -26.37 -14.12 -21.91
CA ASP A 1 -25.50 -15.25 -22.23
C ASP A 1 -25.14 -15.97 -20.95
N GLY A 2 -25.78 -17.11 -20.67
CA GLY A 2 -25.73 -17.80 -19.38
C GLY A 2 -24.44 -18.59 -19.12
N SER A 3 -23.39 -18.39 -19.89
CA SER A 3 -22.10 -19.10 -19.77
C SER A 3 -21.03 -18.33 -18.98
N ASN A 4 -21.25 -17.06 -18.69
CA ASN A 4 -20.26 -16.26 -17.97
C ASN A 4 -20.49 -16.34 -16.46
N LYS A 5 -19.65 -17.09 -15.76
CA LYS A 5 -19.67 -17.20 -14.28
C LYS A 5 -19.21 -15.91 -13.58
N GLN A 6 -18.63 -14.96 -14.31
CA GLN A 6 -18.19 -13.67 -13.78
C GLN A 6 -19.17 -12.57 -14.20
N ARG A 7 -19.70 -11.82 -13.25
CA ARG A 7 -20.60 -10.70 -13.51
C ARG A 7 -19.96 -9.56 -14.29
N PHE A 8 -18.65 -9.38 -14.13
CA PHE A 8 -17.86 -8.33 -14.75
C PHE A 8 -16.52 -8.89 -15.20
N ASN A 9 -16.04 -8.42 -16.32
CA ASN A 9 -14.65 -8.55 -16.72
C ASN A 9 -14.12 -7.13 -16.91
N ILE A 10 -13.26 -6.70 -15.98
CA ILE A 10 -12.60 -5.39 -16.03
C ILE A 10 -11.16 -5.64 -16.45
N GLU A 11 -10.76 -5.09 -17.59
CA GLU A 11 -9.41 -5.20 -18.09
C GLU A 11 -8.80 -3.80 -18.18
N ALA A 12 -7.79 -3.52 -17.35
CA ALA A 12 -6.99 -2.31 -17.43
C ALA A 12 -5.68 -2.63 -18.15
N LYS A 13 -5.44 -2.02 -19.30
CA LYS A 13 -4.21 -2.20 -20.10
C LYS A 13 -3.29 -0.98 -19.98
N ILE A 14 -2.01 -1.24 -19.73
CA ILE A 14 -0.94 -0.24 -19.75
C ILE A 14 0.11 -0.76 -20.73
N GLU A 15 0.79 0.11 -21.47
CA GLU A 15 1.95 -0.29 -22.30
C GLU A 15 3.00 -0.97 -21.40
N SER A 16 3.56 -2.08 -21.88
CA SER A 16 4.54 -2.90 -21.14
C SER A 16 4.00 -3.64 -19.91
N ASP A 17 2.78 -4.10 -19.99
CA ASP A 17 1.91 -4.65 -18.94
C ASP A 17 2.38 -5.95 -18.26
N ASN A 18 3.59 -6.43 -18.51
CA ASN A 18 4.04 -7.76 -18.08
C ASN A 18 4.90 -7.77 -16.81
N SER A 19 5.03 -6.66 -16.08
CA SER A 19 5.79 -6.62 -14.83
C SER A 19 4.89 -6.64 -13.60
N ASP A 20 5.36 -7.29 -12.53
CA ASP A 20 4.64 -7.35 -11.26
C ASP A 20 4.41 -5.95 -10.68
N GLY A 21 5.39 -5.04 -10.80
CA GLY A 21 5.26 -3.66 -10.35
C GLY A 21 4.12 -2.92 -11.04
N ILE A 22 3.93 -3.09 -12.35
CA ILE A 22 2.81 -2.48 -13.10
C ILE A 22 1.48 -3.05 -12.62
N ASN A 23 1.40 -4.36 -12.37
CA ASN A 23 0.20 -4.98 -11.85
C ASN A 23 -0.16 -4.45 -10.45
N ASN A 24 0.83 -4.25 -9.59
CA ASN A 24 0.65 -3.66 -8.28
C ASN A 24 0.14 -2.21 -8.35
N VAL A 25 0.68 -1.40 -9.26
CA VAL A 25 0.17 -0.04 -9.51
C VAL A 25 -1.27 -0.05 -10.01
N LYS A 26 -1.66 -1.02 -10.85
CA LYS A 26 -3.05 -1.17 -11.29
C LYS A 26 -3.99 -1.46 -10.13
N ILE A 27 -3.62 -2.38 -9.23
CA ILE A 27 -4.41 -2.70 -8.02
C ILE A 27 -4.57 -1.44 -7.18
N PHE A 28 -3.48 -0.74 -6.93
CA PHE A 28 -3.46 0.52 -6.19
C PHE A 28 -4.44 1.55 -6.78
N CYS A 29 -4.36 1.81 -8.09
CA CYS A 29 -5.24 2.74 -8.78
C CYS A 29 -6.71 2.29 -8.76
N TYR A 30 -6.96 0.99 -8.86
CA TYR A 30 -8.29 0.41 -8.81
C TYR A 30 -8.93 0.64 -7.44
N ASP A 31 -8.22 0.35 -6.35
CA ASP A 31 -8.73 0.49 -5.00
C ASP A 31 -9.02 1.96 -4.65
N LEU A 32 -8.13 2.89 -5.04
CA LEU A 32 -8.40 4.32 -4.91
C LEU A 32 -9.63 4.76 -5.73
N THR A 33 -9.77 4.23 -6.94
CA THR A 33 -10.94 4.54 -7.78
C THR A 33 -12.22 4.05 -7.13
N LEU A 34 -12.24 2.84 -6.56
CA LEU A 34 -13.39 2.33 -5.82
C LEU A 34 -13.72 3.22 -4.62
N LEU A 35 -12.72 3.59 -3.82
CA LEU A 35 -12.94 4.42 -2.64
C LEU A 35 -13.50 5.80 -2.99
N PHE A 36 -12.88 6.49 -3.95
CA PHE A 36 -13.20 7.90 -4.24
C PHE A 36 -14.31 8.10 -5.27
N LYS A 37 -14.57 7.13 -6.13
CA LYS A 37 -15.55 7.23 -7.24
C LYS A 37 -16.64 6.19 -7.15
N GLY A 38 -16.47 5.13 -6.37
CA GLY A 38 -17.48 4.12 -6.13
C GLY A 38 -18.75 4.73 -5.53
N LYS A 39 -19.89 4.08 -5.80
CA LYS A 39 -21.19 4.49 -5.26
C LYS A 39 -21.84 3.31 -4.54
N ASN A 40 -22.73 3.63 -3.62
CA ASN A 40 -23.51 2.62 -2.88
C ASN A 40 -22.68 1.69 -1.98
N HIS A 41 -21.54 2.18 -1.47
CA HIS A 41 -20.76 1.51 -0.41
C HIS A 41 -20.54 2.44 0.77
N LYS A 42 -20.15 1.85 1.90
CA LYS A 42 -19.81 2.57 3.13
C LYS A 42 -18.32 2.41 3.50
N ILE A 43 -17.51 1.97 2.54
CA ILE A 43 -16.06 1.80 2.73
C ILE A 43 -15.46 3.20 2.82
N ASN A 44 -14.71 3.45 3.87
CA ASN A 44 -14.01 4.72 4.11
C ASN A 44 -12.52 4.53 4.43
N PHE A 45 -11.98 3.34 4.19
CA PHE A 45 -10.56 3.07 4.36
C PHE A 45 -10.04 2.11 3.29
N ILE A 46 -8.74 2.14 3.07
CA ILE A 46 -7.97 1.18 2.29
C ILE A 46 -6.81 0.70 3.15
N PHE A 47 -6.54 -0.60 3.10
CA PHE A 47 -5.33 -1.19 3.66
C PHE A 47 -4.52 -1.85 2.54
N HIS A 48 -3.25 -1.48 2.43
CA HIS A 48 -2.30 -2.12 1.53
C HIS A 48 -1.14 -2.75 2.31
N ASP A 49 -0.87 -4.00 2.01
CA ASP A 49 0.28 -4.73 2.52
C ASP A 49 1.56 -4.36 1.76
N SER A 50 2.71 -4.56 2.39
CA SER A 50 4.03 -4.24 1.83
C SER A 50 4.29 -4.88 0.46
N ARG A 51 3.66 -6.01 0.15
CA ARG A 51 3.74 -6.69 -1.15
C ARG A 51 3.24 -5.83 -2.31
N LEU A 52 2.31 -4.91 -2.05
CA LEU A 52 1.85 -4.01 -3.10
C LEU A 52 2.96 -3.09 -3.61
N PHE A 53 3.95 -2.82 -2.78
CA PHE A 53 5.10 -1.98 -3.13
C PHE A 53 6.28 -2.78 -3.71
N ASP A 54 6.20 -4.12 -3.72
CA ASP A 54 7.24 -4.96 -4.31
C ASP A 54 7.28 -4.81 -5.84
N GLY A 55 8.48 -4.79 -6.39
CA GLY A 55 8.68 -4.63 -7.83
C GLY A 55 8.36 -3.25 -8.40
N ILE A 56 7.92 -2.31 -7.57
CA ILE A 56 7.75 -0.90 -7.96
C ILE A 56 9.08 -0.17 -7.72
N ASP A 57 9.49 0.65 -8.66
CA ASP A 57 10.68 1.52 -8.53
C ASP A 57 10.53 2.50 -7.37
N ASP A 58 11.62 2.79 -6.66
CA ASP A 58 11.57 3.61 -5.43
C ASP A 58 11.08 5.04 -5.66
N ARG A 59 11.33 5.62 -6.84
CA ARG A 59 10.77 6.93 -7.21
C ARG A 59 9.27 6.84 -7.39
N GLN A 60 8.79 5.78 -8.02
CA GLN A 60 7.36 5.55 -8.18
C GLN A 60 6.68 5.29 -6.84
N LYS A 61 7.33 4.56 -5.92
CA LYS A 61 6.81 4.38 -4.54
C LYS A 61 6.67 5.72 -3.82
N ALA A 62 7.72 6.54 -3.86
CA ALA A 62 7.71 7.86 -3.23
C ALA A 62 6.60 8.75 -3.81
N GLU A 63 6.39 8.71 -5.12
CA GLU A 63 5.30 9.43 -5.79
C GLU A 63 3.93 8.91 -5.38
N LEU A 64 3.74 7.56 -5.36
CA LEU A 64 2.48 6.96 -4.92
C LEU A 64 2.12 7.36 -3.50
N ILE A 65 3.08 7.31 -2.58
CA ILE A 65 2.86 7.70 -1.17
C ILE A 65 2.57 9.20 -1.06
N SER A 66 3.24 10.05 -1.84
CA SER A 66 2.96 11.50 -1.88
C SER A 66 1.54 11.78 -2.36
N VAL A 67 1.12 11.13 -3.44
CA VAL A 67 -0.25 11.24 -3.98
C VAL A 67 -1.28 10.77 -2.95
N LEU A 68 -1.00 9.68 -2.23
CA LEU A 68 -1.86 9.21 -1.15
C LEU A 68 -2.00 10.27 -0.05
N TYR A 69 -0.89 10.78 0.45
CA TYR A 69 -0.89 11.80 1.48
C TYR A 69 -1.77 12.99 1.08
N GLU A 70 -1.57 13.53 -0.11
CA GLU A 70 -2.35 14.65 -0.63
C GLU A 70 -3.84 14.32 -0.82
N LYS A 71 -4.15 13.10 -1.29
CA LYS A 71 -5.54 12.69 -1.53
C LYS A 71 -6.33 12.42 -0.26
N PHE A 72 -5.68 11.97 0.81
CA PHE A 72 -6.36 11.61 2.03
C PHE A 72 -6.39 12.73 3.07
N SER A 73 -5.44 13.69 3.04
CA SER A 73 -5.32 14.75 4.03
C SER A 73 -6.59 15.58 4.23
N ASP A 74 -7.35 15.82 3.17
CA ASP A 74 -8.57 16.64 3.23
C ASP A 74 -9.87 15.79 3.20
N THR A 75 -9.79 14.51 3.58
CA THR A 75 -10.94 13.61 3.54
C THR A 75 -11.18 12.93 4.89
N ASN A 76 -12.38 12.39 5.07
CA ASN A 76 -12.70 11.51 6.19
C ASN A 76 -12.35 10.03 5.90
N ASN A 77 -11.68 9.76 4.80
CA ASN A 77 -11.21 8.42 4.46
C ASN A 77 -9.84 8.18 5.08
N GLN A 78 -9.51 6.92 5.32
CA GLN A 78 -8.24 6.50 5.91
C GLN A 78 -7.46 5.62 4.94
N TYR A 79 -6.17 5.89 4.82
CA TYR A 79 -5.23 4.98 4.17
C TYR A 79 -4.32 4.36 5.23
N ILE A 80 -4.20 3.04 5.19
CA ILE A 80 -3.34 2.27 6.09
C ILE A 80 -2.40 1.44 5.22
N ALA A 81 -1.12 1.44 5.55
CA ALA A 81 -0.14 0.60 4.86
C ALA A 81 0.81 -0.07 5.87
N SER A 82 1.19 -1.30 5.58
CA SER A 82 2.39 -1.89 6.14
C SER A 82 3.52 -1.75 5.12
N ILE A 83 4.67 -1.25 5.52
CA ILE A 83 5.80 -1.00 4.64
C ILE A 83 7.08 -1.52 5.29
N ASN A 84 7.88 -2.26 4.54
CA ASN A 84 9.15 -2.77 5.03
C ASN A 84 10.18 -1.64 5.22
N GLN A 85 10.96 -1.72 6.29
CA GLN A 85 11.94 -0.68 6.64
C GLN A 85 12.93 -0.35 5.51
N ASN A 86 13.31 -1.34 4.71
CA ASN A 86 14.20 -1.11 3.57
C ASN A 86 13.57 -0.21 2.50
N GLN A 87 12.28 -0.41 2.22
CA GLN A 87 11.54 0.41 1.26
C GLN A 87 11.39 1.86 1.75
N ILE A 88 11.23 2.04 3.06
CA ILE A 88 11.13 3.38 3.67
C ILE A 88 12.45 4.15 3.57
N LYS A 89 13.58 3.49 3.80
CA LYS A 89 14.90 4.14 3.75
C LYS A 89 15.21 4.75 2.38
N GLU A 90 14.87 4.03 1.32
CA GLU A 90 15.07 4.52 -0.06
C GLU A 90 14.17 5.73 -0.37
N MET A 91 12.94 5.72 0.12
CA MET A 91 12.02 6.86 -0.06
C MET A 91 12.53 8.15 0.58
N LYS A 92 13.29 8.07 1.68
CA LYS A 92 13.87 9.24 2.35
C LYS A 92 14.78 10.06 1.44
N TYR A 93 15.61 9.40 0.64
CA TYR A 93 16.48 10.07 -0.32
C TYR A 93 15.71 10.81 -1.42
N ILE A 94 14.58 10.28 -1.81
CA ILE A 94 13.77 10.81 -2.91
C ILE A 94 12.88 11.96 -2.44
N LEU A 95 12.23 11.78 -1.30
CA LEU A 95 11.33 12.80 -0.73
C LEU A 95 12.07 13.98 -0.10
N GLY A 96 13.30 13.77 0.39
CA GLY A 96 14.02 14.72 1.24
C GLY A 96 13.50 14.70 2.68
N GLU A 97 14.30 15.24 3.61
CA GLU A 97 14.05 15.14 5.06
C GLU A 97 12.70 15.70 5.49
N GLU A 98 12.32 16.88 5.01
CA GLU A 98 11.11 17.58 5.42
C GLU A 98 9.85 16.83 4.97
N ARG A 99 9.80 16.46 3.69
CA ARG A 99 8.65 15.76 3.12
C ARG A 99 8.54 14.32 3.64
N TYR A 100 9.68 13.66 3.86
CA TYR A 100 9.72 12.34 4.48
C TYR A 100 9.16 12.37 5.90
N LYS A 101 9.56 13.36 6.71
CA LYS A 101 9.04 13.53 8.05
C LYS A 101 7.53 13.73 8.04
N GLU A 102 7.05 14.65 7.23
CA GLU A 102 5.62 14.97 7.11
C GLU A 102 4.77 13.77 6.70
N ILE A 103 5.21 13.00 5.70
CA ILE A 103 4.42 11.92 5.11
C ILE A 103 4.59 10.60 5.87
N ILE A 104 5.80 10.27 6.28
CA ILE A 104 6.14 8.96 6.85
C ILE A 104 6.25 9.01 8.37
N GLU A 105 7.18 9.83 8.91
CA GLU A 105 7.47 9.78 10.35
C GLU A 105 6.27 10.23 11.18
N ASP A 106 5.64 11.34 10.83
CA ASP A 106 4.49 11.89 11.57
C ASP A 106 3.22 11.03 11.44
N ASN A 107 3.18 10.11 10.45
CA ASN A 107 2.06 9.18 10.24
C ASN A 107 2.40 7.73 10.61
N THR A 108 3.59 7.44 11.08
CA THR A 108 3.96 6.10 11.53
C THR A 108 3.38 5.85 12.93
N ILE A 109 2.41 4.96 13.01
CA ILE A 109 1.70 4.65 14.26
C ILE A 109 2.26 3.42 14.99
N LEU A 110 2.99 2.55 14.28
CA LEU A 110 3.51 1.31 14.82
C LEU A 110 4.78 0.90 14.08
N VAL A 111 5.80 0.56 14.83
CA VAL A 111 7.02 -0.07 14.31
C VAL A 111 7.12 -1.45 14.94
N LEU A 112 7.27 -2.47 14.10
CA LEU A 112 7.44 -3.86 14.52
C LEU A 112 8.86 -4.30 14.23
N THR A 113 9.44 -5.07 15.14
CA THR A 113 10.75 -5.70 14.97
C THR A 113 10.71 -7.15 15.40
N ASP A 114 11.75 -7.91 15.06
CA ASP A 114 11.92 -9.30 15.50
C ASP A 114 12.85 -9.40 16.72
N GLU A 115 13.31 -8.28 17.29
CA GLU A 115 14.29 -8.26 18.36
C GLU A 115 13.73 -8.75 19.69
N ASP A 116 12.48 -8.37 19.99
CA ASP A 116 11.78 -8.78 21.21
C ASP A 116 10.37 -9.25 20.92
N VAL A 117 9.83 -10.16 21.76
CA VAL A 117 8.48 -10.69 21.62
C VAL A 117 7.42 -9.58 21.71
N SER A 118 7.65 -8.57 22.55
CA SER A 118 6.74 -7.44 22.74
C SER A 118 6.65 -6.51 21.51
N GLU A 119 7.65 -6.57 20.63
CA GLU A 119 7.71 -5.78 19.39
C GLU A 119 7.08 -6.49 18.18
N LYS A 120 6.60 -7.72 18.38
CA LYS A 120 5.89 -8.48 17.35
C LYS A 120 4.41 -8.10 17.32
N LEU A 121 3.78 -8.22 16.15
CA LEU A 121 2.41 -7.76 15.88
C LEU A 121 1.38 -8.22 16.93
N LEU A 122 1.52 -9.43 17.45
CA LEU A 122 0.61 -10.00 18.45
C LEU A 122 1.26 -10.18 19.82
N GLY A 123 2.51 -9.71 20.00
CA GLY A 123 3.27 -9.99 21.22
C GLY A 123 3.49 -11.49 21.46
N VAL A 124 3.47 -12.29 20.41
CA VAL A 124 3.59 -13.75 20.48
C VAL A 124 4.72 -14.21 19.56
N GLN A 125 5.58 -15.08 20.09
CA GLN A 125 6.53 -15.80 19.27
C GLN A 125 5.86 -17.06 18.71
N VAL A 126 5.87 -17.19 17.39
CA VAL A 126 5.46 -18.42 16.72
C VAL A 126 6.73 -19.19 16.40
N ASP A 127 7.04 -20.19 17.22
CA ASP A 127 8.10 -21.14 16.92
C ASP A 127 7.58 -22.10 15.86
N ILE A 128 8.10 -21.99 14.65
CA ILE A 128 7.89 -23.02 13.63
C ILE A 128 8.87 -24.14 13.98
N GLU A 129 8.39 -25.21 14.63
CA GLU A 129 9.15 -26.44 14.73
C GLU A 129 9.29 -27.01 13.32
N ASP A 130 10.48 -26.91 12.76
CA ASP A 130 10.85 -27.65 11.55
C ASP A 130 10.79 -29.14 11.87
N LYS A 131 9.80 -29.84 11.30
CA LYS A 131 9.67 -31.27 11.32
C LYS A 131 10.44 -31.92 10.19
#